data_561aef12ea7e72ec1398742c602c6c02
#
_entry.id   561aef12ea7e72ec1398742c602c6c02
#
_cell.length_a   1.000
_cell.length_b   1.000
_cell.length_c   1.000
_cell.angle_alpha   90.00
_cell.angle_beta   90.00
_cell.angle_gamma   90.00
#
_symmetry.space_group_name_H-M   'P 1'
#
loop_
_entity.id
_entity.type
_entity.pdbx_description
1 polymer ?
#
loop_
_entity_poly.entity_id
_entity_poly.type
_entity_poly.pdbx_seq_one_letter_code
_entity_poly.pdbx_strand_id
1 'polypeptide(L)'
;MAGFLLDTDTVSFALRGRGQVATHLLRRRPSGIFVSSITLAELRYGADRKRSTKLHGLIDTFVEAITVLPFDRAAADRFGSVATALASHGTPIGQFDTLIAAHALAVQLTLVTNNTKHFARVAGLQMENWI
;
A
#
# COMPACT_ATOMS: atom_id res chain seq x y z
N MET A 1 16.79 -2.20 -0.84
CA MET A 1 16.36 -0.83 -0.56
C MET A 1 15.59 -0.81 0.75
N ALA A 2 15.92 0.09 1.64
CA ALA A 2 15.18 0.27 2.88
C ALA A 2 14.04 1.26 2.62
N GLY A 3 12.90 1.01 3.23
CA GLY A 3 11.77 1.91 3.10
C GLY A 3 10.45 1.19 3.27
N PHE A 4 9.37 1.94 3.14
CA PHE A 4 8.03 1.47 3.48
C PHE A 4 7.05 1.76 2.35
N LEU A 5 6.29 0.75 1.99
CA LEU A 5 5.17 0.88 1.05
C LEU A 5 3.88 0.83 1.86
N LEU A 6 3.13 1.93 1.88
CA LEU A 6 1.88 2.01 2.62
C LEU A 6 0.74 1.45 1.78
N ASP A 7 -0.09 0.57 2.37
CA ASP A 7 -1.28 0.10 1.68
C ASP A 7 -2.38 1.17 1.69
N THR A 8 -3.44 0.93 0.95
CA THR A 8 -4.52 1.89 0.76
C THR A 8 -5.21 2.25 2.08
N ASP A 9 -5.47 1.27 2.94
CA ASP A 9 -6.12 1.52 4.23
C ASP A 9 -5.25 2.38 5.14
N THR A 10 -3.94 2.12 5.17
CA THR A 10 -3.01 2.92 5.97
C THR A 10 -3.02 4.39 5.51
N VAL A 11 -2.99 4.63 4.20
CA VAL A 11 -3.10 6.00 3.67
C VAL A 11 -4.43 6.62 4.06
N SER A 12 -5.53 5.88 3.94
CA SER A 12 -6.86 6.37 4.33
C SER A 12 -6.91 6.78 5.80
N PHE A 13 -6.30 5.99 6.69
CA PHE A 13 -6.17 6.35 8.11
C PHE A 13 -5.38 7.65 8.28
N ALA A 14 -4.27 7.79 7.55
CA ALA A 14 -3.45 9.01 7.60
C ALA A 14 -4.24 10.24 7.16
N LEU A 15 -5.01 10.13 6.07
CA LEU A 15 -5.82 11.23 5.55
C LEU A 15 -6.92 11.65 6.53
N ARG A 16 -7.39 10.73 7.37
CA ARG A 16 -8.39 11.00 8.39
C ARG A 16 -7.79 11.37 9.75
N GLY A 17 -6.47 11.45 9.84
CA GLY A 17 -5.75 11.75 11.08
C GLY A 17 -5.90 10.68 12.16
N ARG A 18 -6.11 9.42 11.76
CA ARG A 18 -6.32 8.31 12.69
C ARG A 18 -5.06 7.49 12.91
N GLY A 19 -4.99 6.84 14.08
CA GLY A 19 -3.91 5.93 14.44
C GLY A 19 -2.59 6.65 14.65
N GLN A 20 -1.50 5.92 14.52
CA GLN A 20 -0.14 6.41 14.73
C GLN A 20 0.58 6.70 13.41
N VAL A 21 -0.15 6.78 12.30
CA VAL A 21 0.46 6.88 10.97
C VAL A 21 1.31 8.14 10.85
N ALA A 22 0.77 9.29 11.26
CA ALA A 22 1.51 10.55 11.17
C ALA A 22 2.82 10.51 11.98
N THR A 23 2.78 9.96 13.20
CA THR A 23 3.95 9.80 14.04
C THR A 23 5.02 8.93 13.38
N HIS A 24 4.60 7.79 12.82
CA HIS A 24 5.51 6.89 12.12
C HIS A 24 6.08 7.51 10.85
N LEU A 25 5.28 8.28 10.10
CA LEU A 25 5.75 8.99 8.92
C LEU A 25 6.90 9.93 9.26
N LEU A 26 6.73 10.75 10.30
CA LEU A 26 7.78 11.68 10.74
C LEU A 26 9.06 10.94 11.15
N ARG A 27 8.90 9.84 11.87
CA ARG A 27 10.01 9.07 12.39
C ARG A 27 10.77 8.31 11.30
N ARG A 28 10.06 7.86 10.25
CA ARG A 28 10.62 6.98 9.22
C ARG A 28 10.89 7.64 7.88
N ARG A 29 10.65 8.94 7.75
CA ARG A 29 10.91 9.67 6.50
C ARG A 29 12.30 9.46 5.93
N PRO A 30 13.37 9.42 6.76
CA PRO A 30 14.70 9.18 6.22
C PRO A 30 14.88 7.85 5.50
N SER A 31 14.06 6.84 5.84
CA SER A 31 14.11 5.52 5.20
C SER A 31 13.36 5.45 3.88
N GLY A 32 12.56 6.47 3.56
CA GLY A 32 11.75 6.50 2.35
C GLY A 32 10.34 5.97 2.56
N ILE A 33 9.37 6.78 2.15
CA ILE A 33 7.94 6.46 2.23
C ILE A 33 7.38 6.44 0.82
N PHE A 34 6.74 5.34 0.48
CA PHE A 34 6.24 5.08 -0.87
C PHE A 34 4.81 4.58 -0.83
N VAL A 35 4.08 4.81 -1.91
CA VAL A 35 2.82 4.13 -2.19
C VAL A 35 2.86 3.60 -3.62
N SER A 36 2.13 2.54 -3.87
CA SER A 36 1.93 2.02 -5.22
C SER A 36 0.97 2.91 -6.00
N SER A 37 1.15 3.01 -7.31
CA SER A 37 0.15 3.63 -8.19
C SER A 37 -1.20 2.92 -8.09
N ILE A 38 -1.22 1.64 -7.70
CA ILE A 38 -2.47 0.90 -7.42
C ILE A 38 -3.21 1.55 -6.24
N THR A 39 -2.48 1.88 -5.17
CA THR A 39 -3.08 2.59 -4.02
C THR A 39 -3.64 3.94 -4.43
N LEU A 40 -2.90 4.70 -5.23
CA LEU A 40 -3.39 5.99 -5.73
C LEU A 40 -4.69 5.80 -6.53
N ALA A 41 -4.74 4.78 -7.39
CA ALA A 41 -5.95 4.47 -8.16
C ALA A 41 -7.14 4.17 -7.25
N GLU A 42 -6.94 3.38 -6.20
CA GLU A 42 -8.00 3.08 -5.23
C GLU A 42 -8.48 4.33 -4.49
N LEU A 43 -7.55 5.19 -4.09
CA LEU A 43 -7.87 6.45 -3.41
C LEU A 43 -8.69 7.38 -4.32
N ARG A 44 -8.29 7.50 -5.58
CA ARG A 44 -9.03 8.32 -6.57
C ARG A 44 -10.43 7.78 -6.81
N TYR A 45 -10.55 6.45 -6.93
CA TYR A 45 -11.86 5.83 -7.06
C TYR A 45 -12.76 6.16 -5.86
N GLY A 46 -12.23 6.06 -4.64
CA GLY A 46 -12.99 6.41 -3.43
C GLY A 46 -13.42 7.87 -3.41
N ALA A 47 -12.53 8.79 -3.79
CA ALA A 47 -12.85 10.21 -3.84
C ALA A 47 -13.89 10.54 -4.92
N ASP A 48 -13.77 9.91 -6.08
CA ASP A 48 -14.71 10.10 -7.19
C ASP A 48 -16.10 9.56 -6.84
N ARG A 49 -16.18 8.40 -6.18
CA ARG A 49 -17.45 7.84 -5.72
C ARG A 49 -18.18 8.79 -4.77
N LYS A 50 -17.43 9.44 -3.89
CA LYS A 50 -17.98 10.40 -2.91
C LYS A 50 -18.17 11.78 -3.50
N ARG A 51 -17.71 12.00 -4.73
CA ARG A 51 -17.70 13.32 -5.39
C ARG A 51 -17.05 14.36 -4.47
N SER A 52 -15.95 14.00 -3.83
CA SER A 52 -15.31 14.80 -2.80
C SER A 52 -14.09 15.53 -3.33
N THR A 53 -14.24 16.82 -3.64
CA THR A 53 -13.14 17.69 -4.00
C THR A 53 -12.15 17.82 -2.84
N LYS A 54 -12.67 17.88 -1.61
CA LYS A 54 -11.85 17.93 -0.40
C LYS A 54 -10.94 16.71 -0.30
N LEU A 55 -11.46 15.52 -0.53
CA LEU A 55 -10.68 14.29 -0.43
C LEU A 55 -9.61 14.23 -1.53
N HIS A 56 -9.93 14.65 -2.75
CA HIS A 56 -8.93 14.78 -3.82
C HIS A 56 -7.80 15.71 -3.41
N GLY A 57 -8.12 16.83 -2.78
CA GLY A 57 -7.11 17.78 -2.29
C GLY A 57 -6.21 17.18 -1.22
N LEU A 58 -6.77 16.40 -0.29
CA LEU A 58 -5.99 15.68 0.72
C LEU A 58 -5.07 14.64 0.09
N ILE A 59 -5.55 13.91 -0.91
CA ILE A 59 -4.76 12.95 -1.64
C ILE A 59 -3.59 13.66 -2.34
N ASP A 60 -3.84 14.77 -3.03
CA ASP A 60 -2.81 15.55 -3.73
C ASP A 60 -1.72 15.98 -2.77
N THR A 61 -2.08 16.52 -1.62
CA THR A 61 -1.12 16.95 -0.59
C THR A 61 -0.29 15.77 -0.09
N PHE A 62 -0.94 14.64 0.15
CA PHE A 62 -0.26 13.45 0.66
C PHE A 62 0.77 12.92 -0.36
N VAL A 63 0.37 12.76 -1.62
CA VAL A 63 1.26 12.18 -2.63
C VAL A 63 2.41 13.12 -3.04
N GLU A 64 2.28 14.42 -2.80
CA GLU A 64 3.38 15.36 -2.98
C GLU A 64 4.46 15.17 -1.92
N ALA A 65 4.09 14.68 -0.74
CA ALA A 65 5.01 14.51 0.38
C ALA A 65 5.75 13.16 0.39
N ILE A 66 5.33 12.23 -0.45
CA ILE A 66 5.90 10.88 -0.54
C ILE A 66 6.18 10.54 -2.01
N THR A 67 6.66 9.33 -2.28
CA THR A 67 6.91 8.89 -3.65
C THR A 67 5.87 7.86 -4.08
N VAL A 68 5.25 8.10 -5.24
CA VAL A 68 4.36 7.13 -5.86
C VAL A 68 5.20 6.26 -6.81
N LEU A 69 5.25 4.96 -6.53
CA LEU A 69 5.95 4.01 -7.39
C LEU A 69 4.99 3.46 -8.45
N PRO A 70 5.37 3.52 -9.74
CA PRO A 70 4.54 2.92 -10.76
C PRO A 70 4.53 1.40 -10.64
N PHE A 71 3.34 0.80 -10.77
CA PHE A 71 3.21 -0.64 -10.84
C PHE A 71 3.75 -1.09 -12.20
N ASP A 72 5.03 -1.39 -12.23
CA ASP A 72 5.78 -1.64 -13.46
C ASP A 72 5.83 -3.12 -13.85
N ARG A 73 6.68 -3.44 -14.83
CA ARG A 73 6.83 -4.82 -15.31
C ARG A 73 7.30 -5.76 -14.21
N ALA A 74 8.25 -5.34 -13.36
CA ALA A 74 8.76 -6.18 -12.28
C ALA A 74 7.64 -6.53 -11.29
N ALA A 75 6.81 -5.55 -10.94
CA ALA A 75 5.66 -5.77 -10.08
C ALA A 75 4.62 -6.69 -10.74
N ALA A 76 4.36 -6.49 -12.04
CA ALA A 76 3.44 -7.32 -12.80
C ALA A 76 3.91 -8.77 -12.87
N ASP A 77 5.20 -8.99 -13.12
CA ASP A 77 5.78 -10.33 -13.17
C ASP A 77 5.64 -11.05 -11.81
N ARG A 78 5.78 -10.30 -10.71
CA ARG A 78 5.65 -10.87 -9.38
C ARG A 78 4.21 -11.23 -9.03
N PHE A 79 3.24 -10.53 -9.60
CA PHE A 79 1.82 -10.77 -9.33
C PHE A 79 1.42 -12.22 -9.62
N GLY A 80 1.85 -12.76 -10.74
CA GLY A 80 1.48 -14.13 -11.14
C GLY A 80 1.85 -15.16 -10.08
N SER A 81 3.08 -15.14 -9.57
CA SER A 81 3.52 -16.09 -8.56
C SER A 81 2.81 -15.92 -7.23
N VAL A 82 2.56 -14.67 -6.82
CA VAL A 82 1.84 -14.38 -5.57
C VAL A 82 0.38 -14.85 -5.67
N ALA A 83 -0.31 -14.47 -6.74
CA ALA A 83 -1.71 -14.85 -6.94
C ALA A 83 -1.90 -16.36 -7.04
N THR A 84 -1.00 -17.04 -7.77
CA THR A 84 -1.06 -18.49 -7.93
C THR A 84 -0.84 -19.20 -6.60
N ALA A 85 0.13 -18.76 -5.80
CA ALA A 85 0.38 -19.34 -4.49
C ALA A 85 -0.81 -19.20 -3.55
N LEU A 86 -1.42 -17.99 -3.51
CA LEU A 86 -2.58 -17.76 -2.68
C LEU A 86 -3.77 -18.62 -3.11
N ALA A 87 -4.02 -18.72 -4.41
CA ALA A 87 -5.08 -19.55 -4.95
C ALA A 87 -4.87 -21.02 -4.63
N SER A 88 -3.64 -21.52 -4.77
CA SER A 88 -3.28 -22.91 -4.52
C SER A 88 -3.53 -23.30 -3.05
N HIS A 89 -3.33 -22.40 -2.12
CA HIS A 89 -3.57 -22.63 -0.70
C HIS A 89 -5.01 -22.34 -0.29
N GLY A 90 -5.87 -21.91 -1.22
CA GLY A 90 -7.25 -21.54 -0.92
C GLY A 90 -7.38 -20.32 -0.02
N THR A 91 -6.40 -19.41 -0.07
CA THR A 91 -6.34 -18.22 0.79
C THR A 91 -6.21 -16.92 0.01
N PRO A 92 -7.10 -16.64 -0.96
CA PRO A 92 -7.04 -15.39 -1.71
C PRO A 92 -7.27 -14.19 -0.78
N ILE A 93 -6.66 -13.06 -1.12
CA ILE A 93 -6.74 -11.83 -0.33
C ILE A 93 -7.40 -10.66 -1.09
N GLY A 94 -7.94 -10.94 -2.26
CA GLY A 94 -8.51 -9.90 -3.11
C GLY A 94 -7.49 -9.38 -4.11
N GLN A 95 -8.01 -8.87 -5.22
CA GLN A 95 -7.17 -8.51 -6.37
C GLN A 95 -6.25 -7.33 -6.07
N PHE A 96 -6.79 -6.23 -5.52
CA PHE A 96 -5.98 -5.04 -5.26
C PHE A 96 -4.91 -5.31 -4.19
N ASP A 97 -5.25 -6.02 -3.13
CA ASP A 97 -4.28 -6.36 -2.08
C ASP A 97 -3.20 -7.30 -2.62
N THR A 98 -3.55 -8.21 -3.53
CA THR A 98 -2.57 -9.07 -4.19
C THR A 98 -1.61 -8.26 -5.05
N LEU A 99 -2.11 -7.25 -5.78
CA LEU A 99 -1.27 -6.35 -6.58
C LEU A 99 -0.31 -5.56 -5.68
N ILE A 100 -0.80 -5.03 -4.57
CA ILE A 100 0.02 -4.25 -3.62
C ILE A 100 1.10 -5.13 -2.99
N ALA A 101 0.74 -6.36 -2.57
CA ALA A 101 1.70 -7.31 -2.02
C ALA A 101 2.79 -7.67 -3.03
N ALA A 102 2.41 -7.94 -4.27
CA ALA A 102 3.35 -8.22 -5.35
C ALA A 102 4.30 -7.05 -5.59
N HIS A 103 3.79 -5.83 -5.53
CA HIS A 103 4.59 -4.62 -5.69
C HIS A 103 5.62 -4.49 -4.56
N ALA A 104 5.18 -4.66 -3.31
CA ALA A 104 6.09 -4.61 -2.15
C ALA A 104 7.22 -5.63 -2.28
N LEU A 105 6.90 -6.85 -2.68
CA LEU A 105 7.91 -7.90 -2.89
C LEU A 105 8.86 -7.55 -4.03
N ALA A 106 8.34 -7.03 -5.14
CA ALA A 106 9.17 -6.69 -6.31
C ALA A 106 10.20 -5.60 -5.99
N VAL A 107 9.83 -4.62 -5.17
CA VAL A 107 10.72 -3.51 -4.79
C VAL A 107 11.42 -3.73 -3.45
N GLN A 108 11.14 -4.84 -2.77
CA GLN A 108 11.75 -5.21 -1.49
C GLN A 108 11.54 -4.15 -0.40
N LEU A 109 10.32 -3.62 -0.33
CA LEU A 109 9.92 -2.69 0.71
C LEU A 109 9.07 -3.39 1.77
N THR A 110 9.12 -2.87 2.99
CA THR A 110 8.22 -3.31 4.07
C THR A 110 6.82 -2.76 3.79
N LEU A 111 5.82 -3.63 3.75
CA LEU A 111 4.43 -3.22 3.59
C LEU A 111 3.90 -2.72 4.93
N VAL A 112 3.34 -1.51 4.93
CA VAL A 112 2.66 -0.98 6.11
C VAL A 112 1.17 -1.18 5.94
N THR A 113 0.58 -1.99 6.83
CA THR A 113 -0.82 -2.39 6.73
C THR A 113 -1.41 -2.59 8.13
N ASN A 114 -2.70 -2.28 8.28
CA ASN A 114 -3.46 -2.65 9.47
C ASN A 114 -3.92 -4.11 9.41
N ASN A 115 -3.96 -4.68 8.23
CA ASN A 115 -4.49 -6.03 8.00
C ASN A 115 -3.38 -7.07 7.91
N THR A 116 -2.54 -7.15 8.93
CA THR A 116 -1.36 -8.02 8.95
C THR A 116 -1.73 -9.49 8.84
N LYS A 117 -2.85 -9.91 9.43
CA LYS A 117 -3.35 -11.28 9.33
C LYS A 117 -3.62 -11.70 7.90
N HIS A 118 -4.20 -10.80 7.14
CA HIS A 118 -4.57 -10.98 5.73
C HIS A 118 -3.30 -11.12 4.88
N PHE A 119 -2.37 -10.17 5.00
CA PHE A 119 -1.14 -10.16 4.23
C PHE A 119 -0.11 -11.19 4.70
N ALA A 120 -0.25 -11.74 5.91
CA ALA A 120 0.62 -12.82 6.40
C ALA A 120 0.52 -14.09 5.53
N ARG A 121 -0.53 -14.21 4.73
CA ARG A 121 -0.70 -15.30 3.76
C ARG A 121 0.28 -15.22 2.60
N VAL A 122 0.92 -14.07 2.41
CA VAL A 122 1.88 -13.85 1.32
C VAL A 122 3.29 -14.18 1.81
N ALA A 123 3.88 -15.22 1.24
CA ALA A 123 5.21 -15.68 1.65
C ALA A 123 6.28 -14.62 1.35
N GLY A 124 7.16 -14.39 2.33
CA GLY A 124 8.30 -13.50 2.16
C GLY A 124 8.00 -12.00 2.34
N LEU A 125 6.76 -11.65 2.59
CA LEU A 125 6.36 -10.25 2.74
C LEU A 125 6.72 -9.74 4.14
N GLN A 126 7.50 -8.66 4.19
CA GLN A 126 7.79 -7.94 5.44
C GLN A 126 6.68 -6.94 5.71
N MET A 127 6.22 -6.86 6.95
CA MET A 127 5.07 -6.02 7.31
C MET A 127 5.31 -5.26 8.61
N GLU A 128 4.67 -4.08 8.71
CA GLU A 128 4.50 -3.32 9.94
C GLU A 128 3.09 -2.76 10.01
N ASN A 129 2.61 -2.50 11.21
CA ASN A 129 1.33 -1.85 11.45
C ASN A 129 1.58 -0.52 12.18
N TRP A 130 1.10 0.59 11.60
CA TRP A 130 1.27 1.94 12.16
C TRP A 130 -0.04 2.51 12.72
N ILE A 131 -1.04 1.69 12.92
CA ILE A 131 -2.37 2.14 13.41
C ILE A 131 -2.57 1.85 14.88
#